data_01c2383b47901d7763d9f6719b9fef0d
#
_entry.id   01c2383b47901d7763d9f6719b9fef0d
#
_cell.length_a   1.000
_cell.length_b   1.000
_cell.length_c   1.000
_cell.angle_alpha   90.00
_cell.angle_beta   90.00
_cell.angle_gamma   90.00
#
_symmetry.space_group_name_H-M   'P 1'
#
loop_
_entity.id
_entity.type
_entity.pdbx_description
1 polymer ?
#
loop_
_entity_poly.entity_id
_entity_poly.type
_entity_poly.pdbx_seq_one_letter_code
_entity_poly.pdbx_strand_id
1 'polypeptide(L)' 'MTTIKEARQAAGLSQQGVTDTLGIPRRTLQDWETGKRTPSGWAEALVVEKLERIAQESQAARPTTTEK' A
#
# COMPACT_ATOMS: atom_id res chain seq x y z
N MET A 1 -12.51 6.50 -5.99
CA MET A 1 -11.90 6.28 -4.69
C MET A 1 -10.85 5.21 -4.77
N THR A 2 -9.72 5.44 -4.13
CA THR A 2 -8.61 4.49 -4.18
C THR A 2 -8.82 3.39 -3.16
N THR A 3 -8.81 2.15 -3.61
CA THR A 3 -8.89 1.01 -2.69
C THR A 3 -7.49 0.66 -2.21
N ILE A 4 -7.45 -0.15 -1.16
CA ILE A 4 -6.17 -0.63 -0.64
C ILE A 4 -5.41 -1.39 -1.74
N LYS A 5 -6.12 -2.21 -2.51
CA LYS A 5 -5.48 -2.95 -3.58
C LYS A 5 -4.90 -2.01 -4.63
N GLU A 6 -5.65 -1.00 -5.03
CA GLU A 6 -5.17 -0.04 -6.01
C GLU A 6 -3.96 0.72 -5.48
N ALA A 7 -4.02 1.14 -4.23
CA ALA A 7 -2.90 1.87 -3.63
C ALA A 7 -1.66 0.98 -3.56
N ARG A 8 -1.85 -0.30 -3.23
CA ARG A 8 -0.74 -1.24 -3.16
C ARG A 8 -0.08 -1.40 -4.53
N GLN A 9 -0.91 -1.54 -5.56
CA GLN A 9 -0.39 -1.71 -6.90
C GLN A 9 0.35 -0.47 -7.38
N ALA A 10 -0.17 0.70 -7.05
CA ALA A 10 0.49 1.95 -7.39
C ALA A 10 1.83 2.08 -6.68
N ALA A 11 1.96 1.53 -5.49
CA ALA A 11 3.21 1.55 -4.75
C ALA A 11 4.19 0.48 -5.25
N GLY A 12 3.74 -0.40 -6.14
CA GLY A 12 4.60 -1.45 -6.66
C GLY A 12 4.89 -2.57 -5.68
N LEU A 13 4.01 -2.74 -4.69
CA LEU A 13 4.23 -3.73 -3.65
C LEU A 13 3.36 -4.96 -3.86
N SER A 14 3.92 -6.11 -3.52
CA SER A 14 3.12 -7.33 -3.42
C SER A 14 2.38 -7.33 -2.08
N GLN A 15 1.48 -8.30 -1.90
CA GLN A 15 0.83 -8.46 -0.60
C GLN A 15 1.86 -8.71 0.49
N GLN A 16 2.86 -9.52 0.19
CA GLN A 16 3.92 -9.76 1.15
C GLN A 16 4.70 -8.47 1.44
N GLY A 17 4.94 -7.67 0.42
CA GLY A 17 5.63 -6.39 0.62
C GLY A 17 4.87 -5.47 1.55
N VAL A 18 3.55 -5.42 1.44
CA VAL A 18 2.74 -4.61 2.34
C VAL A 18 2.82 -5.16 3.76
N THR A 19 2.75 -6.48 3.89
CA THR A 19 2.87 -7.11 5.20
C THR A 19 4.20 -6.74 5.85
N ASP A 20 5.27 -6.81 5.10
CA ASP A 20 6.60 -6.50 5.63
C ASP A 20 6.78 -5.03 5.96
N THR A 21 6.20 -4.16 5.14
CA THR A 21 6.42 -2.72 5.28
C THR A 21 5.49 -2.09 6.30
N LEU A 22 4.22 -2.48 6.29
CA LEU A 22 3.20 -1.85 7.12
C LEU A 22 2.84 -2.67 8.36
N GLY A 23 3.28 -3.92 8.41
CA GLY A 23 2.97 -4.77 9.54
C GLY A 23 1.56 -5.33 9.54
N ILE A 24 0.88 -5.29 8.41
CA ILE A 24 -0.46 -5.84 8.32
C ILE A 24 -0.36 -7.34 8.05
N PRO A 25 -1.05 -8.18 8.83
CA PRO A 25 -1.03 -9.62 8.55
C PRO A 25 -1.51 -9.89 7.13
N ARG A 26 -0.81 -10.80 6.46
CA ARG A 26 -1.12 -11.07 5.07
C ARG A 26 -2.57 -11.52 4.88
N ARG A 27 -3.06 -12.33 5.81
CA ARG A 27 -4.43 -12.81 5.73
C ARG A 27 -5.43 -11.66 5.84
N THR A 28 -5.16 -10.73 6.74
CA THR A 28 -6.02 -9.57 6.89
C THR A 28 -6.05 -8.76 5.60
N LEU A 29 -4.89 -8.54 5.01
CA LEU A 29 -4.80 -7.81 3.76
C LEU A 29 -5.58 -8.51 2.65
N GLN A 30 -5.44 -9.83 2.56
CA GLN A 30 -6.20 -10.59 1.56
C GLN A 30 -7.69 -10.44 1.76
N ASP A 31 -8.15 -10.52 3.00
CA ASP A 31 -9.56 -10.36 3.29
C ASP A 31 -10.07 -8.98 2.87
N TRP A 32 -9.28 -7.97 3.11
CA TRP A 32 -9.64 -6.62 2.71
C TRP A 32 -9.70 -6.48 1.19
N GLU A 33 -8.76 -7.08 0.48
CA GLU A 33 -8.71 -6.94 -0.97
C GLU A 33 -9.80 -7.75 -1.66
N THR A 34 -10.18 -8.87 -1.09
CA THR A 34 -11.23 -9.71 -1.68
C THR A 34 -12.64 -9.30 -1.24
N GLY A 35 -12.74 -8.39 -0.28
CA GLY A 35 -14.03 -7.97 0.21
C GLY A 35 -14.61 -8.86 1.28
N LYS A 36 -13.85 -9.84 1.74
CA LYS A 36 -14.33 -10.75 2.79
C LYS A 36 -14.48 -10.01 4.11
N ARG A 37 -13.60 -9.06 4.36
CA ARG A 37 -13.69 -8.18 5.51
C ARG A 37 -13.41 -6.76 5.05
N THR A 38 -13.97 -5.81 5.77
CA THR A 38 -13.76 -4.40 5.45
C THR A 38 -13.08 -3.72 6.63
N PRO A 39 -11.97 -3.02 6.40
CA PRO A 39 -11.36 -2.28 7.51
C PRO A 39 -12.24 -1.11 7.92
N SER A 40 -12.07 -0.65 9.14
CA SER A 40 -12.77 0.55 9.56
C SER A 40 -12.30 1.72 8.71
N GLY A 41 -13.15 2.75 8.60
CA GLY A 41 -12.84 3.86 7.72
C GLY A 41 -11.48 4.50 8.00
N TRP A 42 -11.18 4.71 9.29
CA TRP A 42 -9.90 5.34 9.65
C TRP A 42 -8.72 4.42 9.32
N ALA A 43 -8.90 3.10 9.48
CA ALA A 43 -7.82 2.17 9.18
C ALA A 43 -7.55 2.13 7.68
N GLU A 44 -8.61 2.10 6.88
CA GLU A 44 -8.45 2.11 5.44
C GLU A 44 -7.75 3.38 4.97
N ALA A 45 -8.15 4.52 5.51
CA ALA A 45 -7.54 5.79 5.15
C ALA A 45 -6.06 5.81 5.48
N LEU A 46 -5.68 5.30 6.65
CA LEU A 46 -4.28 5.26 7.04
C LEU A 46 -3.46 4.36 6.13
N VAL A 47 -3.99 3.19 5.80
CA VAL A 47 -3.27 2.26 4.95
C VAL A 47 -3.09 2.84 3.55
N VAL A 48 -4.16 3.41 3.00
CA VAL A 48 -4.08 4.01 1.67
C VAL A 48 -3.09 5.17 1.68
N GLU A 49 -3.14 5.99 2.71
CA GLU A 49 -2.23 7.12 2.80
C GLU A 49 -0.77 6.66 2.83
N LYS A 50 -0.48 5.64 3.62
CA LYS A 50 0.89 5.12 3.68
C LYS A 50 1.33 4.57 2.35
N LEU A 51 0.46 3.84 1.67
CA LEU A 51 0.81 3.27 0.38
C LEU A 51 1.01 4.35 -0.66
N GLU A 52 0.19 5.38 -0.63
CA GLU A 52 0.35 6.49 -1.56
C GLU A 52 1.65 7.22 -1.31
N ARG A 53 2.03 7.37 -0.06
CA ARG A 53 3.31 8.00 0.27
C ARG A 53 4.48 7.16 -0.27
N ILE A 54 4.41 5.85 -0.12
CA ILE A 54 5.45 4.98 -0.64
C ILE A 54 5.54 5.11 -2.15
N ALA A 55 4.40 5.17 -2.82
CA ALA A 55 4.37 5.34 -4.27
C ALA A 55 5.04 6.64 -4.69
N GLN A 56 4.75 7.71 -3.97
CA GLN A 56 5.35 9.01 -4.26
C GLN A 56 6.84 9.00 -4.01
N GLU A 57 7.26 8.41 -2.92
CA GLU A 57 8.68 8.35 -2.59
C GLU A 57 9.44 7.52 -3.61
N SER A 58 8.84 6.44 -4.05
CA SER A 58 9.47 5.60 -5.05
C SER A 58 9.66 6.36 -6.36
N GLN A 59 8.65 7.10 -6.77
CA GLN A 59 8.73 7.87 -7.99
C GLN A 59 9.72 9.03 -7.86
N ALA A 60 9.69 9.70 -6.72
CA ALA A 60 10.55 10.83 -6.49
C ALA A 60 12.01 10.41 -6.39
N ALA A 61 12.26 9.26 -5.78
CA ALA A 61 13.62 8.81 -5.57
C ALA A 61 14.28 8.37 -6.87
N ARG A 62 13.48 7.84 -7.77
CA ARG A 62 14.02 7.25 -8.97
C ARG A 62 14.85 8.21 -9.81
N PRO A 63 14.34 9.38 -10.17
CA PRO A 63 15.15 10.31 -10.97
C PRO A 63 16.37 10.78 -10.22
N THR A 64 16.25 10.99 -8.95
CA THR A 64 17.36 11.45 -8.17
C THR A 64 18.48 10.43 -8.14
N THR A 65 18.10 9.20 -8.01
CA THR A 65 19.05 8.12 -7.94
C THR A 65 19.85 8.00 -9.21
N THR A 66 19.18 8.16 -10.28
CA THR A 66 19.82 8.03 -11.56
C THR A 66 20.89 9.04 -11.78
N GLU A 67 20.72 10.15 -11.17
CA GLU A 67 21.65 11.17 -11.33
C GLU A 67 22.97 10.89 -10.81
N LYS A 68 23.14 10.25 -10.16
CA LYS A 68 24.34 10.13 -9.72
C LYS A 68 25.19 9.45 -10.22
#